data_bc19e84a82bafe80268befa46bb27b6d
#
_entry.id   bc19e84a82bafe80268befa46bb27b6d
#
_cell.length_a   1.000
_cell.length_b   1.000
_cell.length_c   1.000
_cell.angle_alpha   90.00
_cell.angle_beta   90.00
_cell.angle_gamma   90.00
#
_symmetry.space_group_name_H-M   'P 1'
#
loop_
_entity.id
_entity.type
_entity.pdbx_description
1 polymer ?
#
loop_
_entity_poly.entity_id
_entity_poly.type
_entity_poly.pdbx_seq_one_letter_code
_entity_poly.pdbx_strand_id
1 'polypeptide(L)'
;GLGDVYKRQLYTDVWVSMGEPDEVWAERIHDLAPYQINQELMNIAGPKAVFMHCLPAYHDHKTAVGKEMGERFGRDAMEVTDEVFEGPQSIVFDEAENRMHTIKAVMAATLGYQK
;
A
#
# COMPACT_ATOMS: atom_id res chain seq x y z
N GLY A 1 -21.18 15.06 2.97
CA GLY A 1 -20.39 16.29 2.92
C GLY A 1 -19.33 16.27 1.81
N LEU A 2 -18.66 17.38 1.63
CA LEU A 2 -17.59 17.49 0.62
C LEU A 2 -16.48 16.45 0.83
N GLY A 3 -16.24 16.02 2.07
CA GLY A 3 -15.28 14.96 2.37
C GLY A 3 -15.61 13.61 1.73
N ASP A 4 -16.88 13.31 1.56
CA ASP A 4 -17.35 12.04 1.00
C ASP A 4 -17.12 11.96 -0.52
N VAL A 5 -17.03 13.07 -1.19
CA VAL A 5 -16.77 13.15 -2.63
C VAL A 5 -15.31 12.80 -2.95
N TYR A 6 -14.41 13.09 -2.04
CA TYR A 6 -12.97 12.93 -2.23
C TYR A 6 -12.39 11.67 -1.58
N LYS A 7 -13.11 11.04 -0.64
CA LYS A 7 -12.70 9.81 0.05
C LYS A 7 -12.98 8.56 -0.79
N ARG A 8 -12.52 8.56 -2.03
CA ARG A 8 -12.68 7.41 -2.94
C ARG A 8 -11.43 6.56 -3.08
N GLN A 9 -10.34 7.01 -2.48
CA GLN A 9 -9.06 6.33 -2.56
C GLN A 9 -8.45 6.30 -1.16
N LEU A 10 -8.03 5.11 -0.74
CA LEU A 10 -7.19 4.93 0.42
C LEU A 10 -5.83 4.46 -0.08
N TYR A 11 -4.86 5.33 0.04
CA TYR A 11 -3.50 5.09 -0.40
C TYR A 11 -2.58 4.98 0.81
N THR A 12 -1.76 3.94 0.86
CA THR A 12 -0.74 3.80 1.90
C THR A 12 0.60 3.37 1.31
N ASP A 13 1.65 3.52 2.09
CA ASP A 13 2.99 3.06 1.82
C ASP A 13 3.43 2.12 2.94
N VAL A 14 4.57 1.47 2.78
CA VAL A 14 5.18 0.66 3.83
C VAL A 14 5.55 1.51 5.05
N TRP A 15 5.47 0.92 6.23
CA TRP A 15 5.87 1.63 7.46
C TRP A 15 7.38 1.79 7.58
N VAL A 16 8.14 0.87 7.00
CA VAL A 16 9.60 0.92 6.96
C VAL A 16 10.06 0.70 5.54
N SER A 17 10.80 1.66 5.00
CA SER A 17 11.32 1.60 3.64
C SER A 17 12.49 0.64 3.53
N MET A 18 12.71 0.10 2.34
CA MET A 18 13.88 -0.71 2.06
C MET A 18 15.16 0.10 2.31
N GLY A 19 16.09 -0.49 3.06
CA GLY A 19 17.35 0.15 3.43
C GLY A 19 17.34 0.94 4.74
N GLU A 20 16.19 1.09 5.39
CA GLU A 20 16.14 1.62 6.76
C GLU A 20 16.65 0.57 7.76
N PRO A 21 17.30 0.99 8.87
CA PRO A 21 17.79 0.07 9.88
C PRO A 21 16.66 -0.71 10.57
N ASP A 22 16.92 -1.93 10.98
CA ASP A 22 15.94 -2.78 11.66
C ASP A 22 15.42 -2.17 12.97
N GLU A 23 16.19 -1.30 13.61
CA GLU A 23 15.84 -0.66 14.87
C GLU A 23 14.60 0.24 14.77
N VAL A 24 14.30 0.77 13.58
CA VAL A 24 13.13 1.64 13.39
C VAL A 24 11.80 0.89 13.35
N TRP A 25 11.81 -0.42 13.14
CA TRP A 25 10.58 -1.21 13.02
C TRP A 25 9.70 -1.13 14.26
N ALA A 26 10.26 -1.29 15.44
CA ALA A 26 9.50 -1.26 16.69
C ALA A 26 8.78 0.08 16.89
N GLU A 27 9.49 1.19 16.67
CA GLU A 27 8.93 2.54 16.78
C GLU A 27 7.84 2.79 15.75
N ARG A 28 8.10 2.44 14.48
CA ARG A 28 7.15 2.63 13.39
C ARG A 28 5.87 1.81 13.59
N ILE A 29 6.00 0.56 14.03
CA ILE A 29 4.84 -0.29 14.34
C ILE A 29 4.03 0.32 15.48
N HIS A 30 4.69 0.77 16.53
CA HIS A 30 4.02 1.41 17.65
C HIS A 30 3.24 2.65 17.22
N ASP A 31 3.84 3.51 16.44
CA ASP A 31 3.26 4.79 16.05
C ASP A 31 2.20 4.66 14.97
N LEU A 32 2.38 3.72 14.03
CA LEU A 32 1.55 3.61 12.84
C LEU A 32 0.48 2.52 12.92
N ALA A 33 0.55 1.61 13.91
CA ALA A 33 -0.45 0.54 14.07
C ALA A 33 -1.90 1.06 14.10
N PRO A 34 -2.23 2.20 14.74
CA PRO A 34 -3.58 2.75 14.72
C PRO A 34 -4.07 3.18 13.32
N TYR A 35 -3.16 3.34 12.39
CA TYR A 35 -3.43 3.79 11.01
C TYR A 35 -3.41 2.66 9.99
N GLN A 36 -3.32 1.39 10.43
CA GLN A 36 -3.43 0.25 9.53
C GLN A 36 -4.73 0.30 8.72
N ILE A 37 -4.62 0.06 7.41
CA ILE A 37 -5.81 -0.07 6.56
C ILE A 37 -6.35 -1.49 6.70
N ASN A 38 -7.58 -1.58 7.20
CA ASN A 38 -8.30 -2.81 7.42
C ASN A 38 -9.70 -2.74 6.79
N GLN A 39 -10.44 -3.83 6.85
CA GLN A 39 -11.77 -3.89 6.25
C GLN A 39 -12.77 -2.92 6.91
N GLU A 40 -12.65 -2.68 8.20
CA GLU A 40 -13.49 -1.70 8.91
C GLU A 40 -13.31 -0.30 8.33
N LEU A 41 -12.08 0.12 8.11
CA LEU A 41 -11.77 1.41 7.49
C LEU A 41 -12.30 1.48 6.05
N MET A 42 -12.15 0.41 5.27
CA MET A 42 -12.71 0.34 3.92
C MET A 42 -14.25 0.43 3.93
N ASN A 43 -14.91 -0.18 4.91
CA ASN A 43 -16.36 -0.09 5.06
C ASN A 43 -16.81 1.34 5.38
N ILE A 44 -16.06 2.06 6.22
CA ILE A 44 -16.33 3.47 6.53
C ILE A 44 -16.15 4.34 5.28
N ALA A 45 -15.13 4.07 4.48
CA ALA A 45 -14.89 4.79 3.22
C ALA A 45 -15.96 4.52 2.16
N GLY A 46 -16.63 3.38 2.25
CA GLY A 46 -17.76 3.01 1.41
C GLY A 46 -17.42 2.07 0.25
N PRO A 47 -18.46 1.51 -0.40
CA PRO A 47 -18.27 0.45 -1.39
C PRO A 47 -17.63 0.92 -2.71
N LYS A 48 -17.58 2.23 -2.95
CA LYS A 48 -16.95 2.81 -4.13
C LYS A 48 -15.50 3.23 -3.89
N ALA A 49 -15.02 3.12 -2.67
CA ALA A 49 -13.62 3.41 -2.34
C ALA A 49 -12.71 2.31 -2.88
N VAL A 50 -11.54 2.69 -3.35
CA VAL A 50 -10.50 1.77 -3.80
C VAL A 50 -9.28 1.86 -2.90
N PHE A 51 -8.60 0.74 -2.75
CA PHE A 51 -7.34 0.65 -2.03
C PHE A 51 -6.17 0.67 -3.02
N MET A 52 -5.17 1.47 -2.71
CA MET A 52 -3.95 1.64 -3.50
C MET A 52 -2.71 1.51 -2.61
N HIS A 53 -1.64 1.00 -3.19
CA HIS A 53 -0.34 0.85 -2.53
C HIS A 53 0.77 0.84 -3.57
N CYS A 54 1.87 1.50 -3.29
CA CYS A 54 2.99 1.63 -4.23
C CYS A 54 3.85 0.37 -4.40
N LEU A 55 3.60 -0.70 -3.66
CA LEU A 55 4.36 -1.94 -3.64
C LEU A 55 5.90 -1.76 -3.43
N PRO A 56 6.57 -2.68 -2.71
CA PRO A 56 6.00 -3.88 -2.09
C PRO A 56 5.13 -3.56 -0.88
N ALA A 57 4.24 -4.48 -0.49
CA ALA A 57 3.37 -4.38 0.68
C ALA A 57 3.65 -5.52 1.66
N TYR A 58 3.50 -5.24 2.96
CA TYR A 58 3.65 -6.25 4.03
C TYR A 58 2.28 -6.56 4.65
N HIS A 59 1.48 -7.29 3.90
CA HIS A 59 0.09 -7.65 4.26
C HIS A 59 -0.06 -9.10 4.74
N ASP A 60 1.00 -9.90 4.59
CA ASP A 60 1.02 -11.32 4.98
C ASP A 60 2.44 -11.81 5.29
N HIS A 61 2.60 -13.12 5.49
CA HIS A 61 3.89 -13.78 5.78
C HIS A 61 4.51 -14.48 4.55
N LYS A 62 4.05 -14.20 3.35
CA LYS A 62 4.57 -14.86 2.13
C LYS A 62 5.92 -14.30 1.69
N THR A 63 6.21 -13.04 2.01
CA THR A 63 7.53 -12.47 1.77
C THR A 63 8.48 -12.77 2.92
N ALA A 64 9.79 -12.86 2.64
CA ALA A 64 10.80 -13.13 3.67
C ALA A 64 10.76 -12.07 4.79
N VAL A 65 10.73 -10.78 4.42
CA VAL A 65 10.67 -9.67 5.37
C VAL A 65 9.34 -9.66 6.13
N GLY A 66 8.21 -9.85 5.45
CA GLY A 66 6.89 -9.90 6.08
C GLY A 66 6.79 -11.04 7.11
N LYS A 67 7.35 -12.20 6.80
CA LYS A 67 7.42 -13.32 7.73
C LYS A 67 8.30 -13.01 8.93
N GLU A 68 9.55 -12.61 8.71
CA GLU A 68 10.50 -12.30 9.77
C GLU A 68 9.98 -11.24 10.73
N MET A 69 9.51 -10.11 10.20
CA MET A 69 9.00 -9.02 11.01
C MET A 69 7.65 -9.33 11.64
N GLY A 70 6.80 -10.08 10.96
CA GLY A 70 5.54 -10.56 11.52
C GLY A 70 5.73 -11.47 12.72
N GLU A 71 6.66 -12.43 12.64
CA GLU A 71 7.02 -13.32 13.74
C GLU A 71 7.68 -12.54 14.90
N ARG A 72 8.58 -11.63 14.59
CA ARG A 72 9.30 -10.81 15.58
C ARG A 72 8.38 -9.89 16.38
N PHE A 73 7.39 -9.29 15.74
CA PHE A 73 6.48 -8.33 16.36
C PHE A 73 5.08 -8.89 16.64
N GLY A 74 4.84 -10.18 16.36
CA GLY A 74 3.57 -10.84 16.62
C GLY A 74 2.40 -10.26 15.81
N ARG A 75 2.63 -9.90 14.56
CA ARG A 75 1.63 -9.31 13.67
C ARG A 75 1.53 -10.10 12.37
N ASP A 76 0.31 -10.31 11.91
CA ASP A 76 0.06 -10.98 10.62
C ASP A 76 0.20 -10.04 9.43
N ALA A 77 -0.05 -8.75 9.65
CA ALA A 77 0.03 -7.71 8.63
C ALA A 77 0.53 -6.39 9.22
N MET A 78 1.15 -5.57 8.40
CA MET A 78 1.67 -4.25 8.78
C MET A 78 0.70 -3.13 8.35
N GLU A 79 1.03 -2.38 7.30
CA GLU A 79 0.27 -1.20 6.86
C GLU A 79 -1.12 -1.49 6.31
N VAL A 80 -1.37 -2.70 5.88
CA VAL A 80 -2.66 -3.15 5.34
C VAL A 80 -2.89 -4.63 5.67
N THR A 81 -4.14 -5.00 5.91
CA THR A 81 -4.51 -6.40 6.10
C THR A 81 -4.58 -7.15 4.76
N ASP A 82 -4.32 -8.46 4.79
CA ASP A 82 -4.42 -9.32 3.59
C ASP A 82 -5.82 -9.28 2.98
N GLU A 83 -6.86 -9.24 3.81
CA GLU A 83 -8.26 -9.13 3.38
C GLU A 83 -8.51 -7.91 2.49
N VAL A 84 -7.94 -6.75 2.83
CA VAL A 84 -8.06 -5.54 2.01
C VAL A 84 -7.15 -5.62 0.79
N PHE A 85 -5.92 -6.05 0.96
CA PHE A 85 -4.93 -6.12 -0.12
C PHE A 85 -5.39 -7.04 -1.27
N GLU A 86 -5.93 -8.21 -0.94
CA GLU A 86 -6.45 -9.18 -1.91
C GLU A 86 -7.95 -8.99 -2.19
N GLY A 87 -8.59 -8.04 -1.54
CA GLY A 87 -10.03 -7.80 -1.64
C GLY A 87 -10.46 -7.13 -2.95
N PRO A 88 -11.79 -7.08 -3.19
CA PRO A 88 -12.33 -6.58 -4.46
C PRO A 88 -12.17 -5.08 -4.67
N GLN A 89 -11.86 -4.32 -3.61
CA GLN A 89 -11.61 -2.87 -3.71
C GLN A 89 -10.12 -2.53 -3.93
N SER A 90 -9.24 -3.53 -3.93
CA SER A 90 -7.82 -3.35 -4.19
C SER A 90 -7.53 -3.22 -5.68
N ILE A 91 -6.83 -2.14 -6.06
CA ILE A 91 -6.37 -1.91 -7.43
C ILE A 91 -4.85 -1.78 -7.51
N VAL A 92 -4.14 -2.38 -6.56
CA VAL A 92 -2.68 -2.25 -6.43
C VAL A 92 -1.93 -2.75 -7.67
N PHE A 93 -2.39 -3.82 -8.29
CA PHE A 93 -1.76 -4.36 -9.50
C PHE A 93 -2.06 -3.54 -10.75
N ASP A 94 -3.27 -3.00 -10.87
CA ASP A 94 -3.62 -2.06 -11.94
C ASP A 94 -2.80 -0.76 -11.81
N GLU A 95 -2.62 -0.28 -10.59
CA GLU A 95 -1.77 0.87 -10.28
C GLU A 95 -0.31 0.60 -10.68
N ALA A 96 0.23 -0.55 -10.31
CA ALA A 96 1.60 -0.95 -10.64
C ALA A 96 1.82 -1.05 -12.15
N GLU A 97 0.88 -1.63 -12.87
CA GLU A 97 0.91 -1.68 -14.33
C GLU A 97 0.85 -0.28 -14.95
N ASN A 98 -0.05 0.56 -14.47
CA ASN A 98 -0.19 1.93 -14.96
C ASN A 98 1.08 2.77 -14.73
N ARG A 99 1.81 2.53 -13.66
CA ARG A 99 3.11 3.16 -13.42
C ARG A 99 4.10 2.87 -14.55
N MET A 100 4.13 1.63 -15.03
CA MET A 100 4.96 1.25 -16.18
C MET A 100 4.58 2.06 -17.43
N HIS A 101 3.30 2.17 -17.75
CA HIS A 101 2.82 2.93 -18.91
C HIS A 101 3.11 4.41 -18.77
N THR A 102 2.95 4.98 -17.59
CA THR A 102 3.23 6.39 -17.31
C THR A 102 4.71 6.71 -17.47
N ILE A 103 5.59 5.89 -16.91
CA ILE A 103 7.04 6.05 -17.04
C ILE A 103 7.47 5.93 -18.50
N LYS A 104 6.91 4.98 -19.21
CA LYS A 104 7.16 4.77 -20.64
C LYS A 104 6.76 5.99 -21.48
N ALA A 105 5.62 6.60 -21.17
CA ALA A 105 5.17 7.83 -21.83
C ALA A 105 6.08 9.01 -21.53
N VAL A 106 6.54 9.18 -20.29
CA VAL A 106 7.49 10.22 -19.89
C VAL A 106 8.82 10.04 -20.61
N MET A 107 9.33 8.83 -20.68
CA MET A 107 10.59 8.53 -21.40
C MET A 107 10.45 8.85 -22.89
N ALA A 108 9.37 8.46 -23.52
CA ALA A 108 9.11 8.76 -24.94
C ALA A 108 9.06 10.27 -25.20
N ALA A 109 8.35 11.02 -24.36
CA ALA A 109 8.26 12.48 -24.47
C ALA A 109 9.62 13.16 -24.22
N THR A 110 10.37 12.70 -23.23
CA THR A 110 11.68 13.27 -22.87
C THR A 110 12.74 13.00 -23.93
N LEU A 111 12.70 11.83 -24.55
CA LEU A 111 13.64 11.45 -25.61
C LEU A 111 13.24 12.03 -27.00
N GLY A 112 12.18 12.83 -27.05
CA GLY A 112 11.76 13.46 -28.30
C GLY A 112 11.15 12.51 -29.32
N TYR A 113 10.51 11.42 -28.84
CA TYR A 113 9.83 10.49 -29.71
C TYR A 113 8.71 11.21 -30.48
N GLN A 114 8.80 11.18 -31.79
CA GLN A 114 7.77 11.70 -32.68
C GLN A 114 7.30 10.59 -33.61
N LYS A 115 6.00 10.51 -33.78
CA LYS A 115 5.43 9.65 -34.80
C LYS A 115 5.76 10.13 -36.20
#